data_48818efbdeb89c96a44a8a1ac741326a
#
_entry.id   48818efbdeb89c96a44a8a1ac741326a
#
_cell.length_a   1.000
_cell.length_b   1.000
_cell.length_c   1.000
_cell.angle_alpha   90.00
_cell.angle_beta   90.00
_cell.angle_gamma   90.00
#
_symmetry.space_group_name_H-M   'P 1'
#
loop_
_entity.id
_entity.type
_entity.pdbx_description
1 polymer ?
#
loop_
_entity_poly.entity_id
_entity_poly.type
_entity_poly.pdbx_seq_one_letter_code
_entity_poly.pdbx_strand_id
1 'polypeptide(L)'
;MRLLICDDHQVLLDALSMALTVAGHTVVATAIDPDDAVEAARLHQPDVCLLDVSFPNDNGLKAISRIHEVSSDTKVVMLSGSISRSLVADAIGEGAQGFVSKDKPIGAVIEALELAYQGHLAVDLLLLQEVLRSQPMDEDPLWMLKTLTGREWDVMRCIVDGLSTEQMAEQLRVQPSTAGTHVQNLLAKLGVHSRLQAAALMTSQASVDRWPVNMR
;
A
#
# COMPACT_ATOMS: atom_id res chain seq x y z
N MET A 1 9.94 24.84 11.59
CA MET A 1 10.77 23.88 10.85
C MET A 1 11.02 24.35 9.44
N ARG A 2 12.09 23.89 8.82
CA ARG A 2 12.48 24.15 7.42
C ARG A 2 11.95 23.03 6.53
N LEU A 3 11.19 23.38 5.51
CA LEU A 3 10.46 22.42 4.67
C LEU A 3 10.93 22.46 3.22
N LEU A 4 11.09 21.28 2.64
CA LEU A 4 11.12 21.04 1.20
C LEU A 4 9.78 20.45 0.78
N ILE A 5 9.21 20.92 -0.34
CA ILE A 5 7.95 20.38 -0.90
C ILE A 5 8.24 19.95 -2.32
N CYS A 6 7.82 18.73 -2.67
CA CYS A 6 7.95 18.18 -4.02
C CYS A 6 6.63 17.61 -4.52
N ASP A 7 6.11 18.17 -5.61
CA ASP A 7 4.88 17.74 -6.29
C ASP A 7 4.92 18.24 -7.74
N ASP A 8 4.46 17.49 -8.72
CA ASP A 8 4.44 17.91 -10.13
C ASP A 8 3.30 18.89 -10.45
N HIS A 9 2.39 19.14 -9.50
CA HIS A 9 1.29 20.09 -9.65
C HIS A 9 1.65 21.46 -9.05
N GLN A 10 2.08 22.41 -9.89
CA GLN A 10 2.52 23.74 -9.48
C GLN A 10 1.49 24.47 -8.59
N VAL A 11 0.20 24.37 -8.92
CA VAL A 11 -0.87 25.01 -8.14
C VAL A 11 -0.93 24.48 -6.70
N LEU A 12 -0.68 23.17 -6.53
CA LEU A 12 -0.64 22.54 -5.21
C LEU A 12 0.62 22.96 -4.44
N LEU A 13 1.78 23.03 -5.11
CA LEU A 13 3.03 23.56 -4.51
C LEU A 13 2.84 24.97 -3.96
N ASP A 14 2.24 25.86 -4.76
CA ASP A 14 2.01 27.25 -4.35
C ASP A 14 1.03 27.32 -3.16
N ALA A 15 -0.06 26.55 -3.19
CA ALA A 15 -1.04 26.50 -2.12
C ALA A 15 -0.44 25.94 -0.81
N LEU A 16 0.31 24.84 -0.89
CA LEU A 16 1.00 24.24 0.26
C LEU A 16 2.03 25.19 0.83
N SER A 17 2.86 25.80 -0.02
CA SER A 17 3.90 26.77 0.40
C SER A 17 3.31 27.95 1.14
N MET A 18 2.18 28.51 0.63
CA MET A 18 1.49 29.61 1.30
C MET A 18 0.92 29.16 2.65
N ALA A 19 0.22 28.03 2.69
CA ALA A 19 -0.44 27.56 3.90
C ALA A 19 0.58 27.22 5.00
N LEU A 20 1.69 26.56 4.64
CA LEU A 20 2.76 26.21 5.57
C LEU A 20 3.50 27.42 6.09
N THR A 21 3.69 28.45 5.24
CA THR A 21 4.27 29.73 5.66
C THR A 21 3.36 30.46 6.64
N VAL A 22 2.04 30.49 6.39
CA VAL A 22 1.04 31.06 7.32
C VAL A 22 1.04 30.31 8.66
N ALA A 23 1.25 28.99 8.63
CA ALA A 23 1.39 28.17 9.84
C ALA A 23 2.71 28.38 10.60
N GLY A 24 3.59 29.28 10.13
CA GLY A 24 4.85 29.63 10.81
C GLY A 24 6.05 28.75 10.44
N HIS A 25 5.94 27.97 9.36
CA HIS A 25 7.05 27.17 8.85
C HIS A 25 7.81 27.91 7.74
N THR A 26 9.04 27.48 7.45
CA THR A 26 9.86 28.08 6.40
C THR A 26 10.00 27.09 5.24
N VAL A 27 9.37 27.34 4.11
CA VAL A 27 9.59 26.58 2.89
C VAL A 27 10.92 27.04 2.29
N VAL A 28 11.95 26.18 2.35
CA VAL A 28 13.30 26.49 1.89
C VAL A 28 13.51 26.18 0.42
N ALA A 29 12.74 25.26 -0.14
CA ALA A 29 12.73 24.94 -1.56
C ALA A 29 11.43 24.25 -1.95
N THR A 30 11.09 24.33 -3.24
CA THR A 30 10.08 23.52 -3.92
C THR A 30 10.70 22.80 -5.10
N ALA A 31 10.24 21.61 -5.41
CA ALA A 31 10.68 20.79 -6.54
C ALA A 31 9.45 20.25 -7.30
N ILE A 32 9.59 20.02 -8.60
CA ILE A 32 8.52 19.48 -9.44
C ILE A 32 8.76 18.02 -9.86
N ASP A 33 9.93 17.50 -9.53
CA ASP A 33 10.29 16.09 -9.75
C ASP A 33 11.20 15.57 -8.64
N PRO A 34 11.35 14.22 -8.54
CA PRO A 34 12.17 13.61 -7.48
C PRO A 34 13.65 13.92 -7.55
N ASP A 35 14.23 14.13 -8.74
CA ASP A 35 15.65 14.43 -8.88
C ASP A 35 15.97 15.84 -8.35
N ASP A 36 15.12 16.80 -8.69
CA ASP A 36 15.20 18.17 -8.14
C ASP A 36 14.99 18.17 -6.63
N ALA A 37 14.12 17.31 -6.08
CA ALA A 37 13.92 17.18 -4.64
C ALA A 37 15.18 16.66 -3.93
N VAL A 38 15.87 15.67 -4.49
CA VAL A 38 17.14 15.16 -3.94
C VAL A 38 18.21 16.25 -3.96
N GLU A 39 18.34 16.99 -5.06
CA GLU A 39 19.32 18.08 -5.14
C GLU A 39 18.98 19.24 -4.17
N ALA A 40 17.70 19.59 -4.05
CA ALA A 40 17.24 20.58 -3.07
C ALA A 40 17.49 20.12 -1.62
N ALA A 41 17.29 18.84 -1.31
CA ALA A 41 17.60 18.29 0.00
C ALA A 41 19.10 18.38 0.31
N ARG A 42 19.96 18.04 -0.66
CA ARG A 42 21.41 18.16 -0.53
C ARG A 42 21.84 19.61 -0.25
N LEU A 43 21.25 20.57 -0.95
CA LEU A 43 21.65 21.97 -0.90
C LEU A 43 21.13 22.68 0.37
N HIS A 44 19.87 22.40 0.72
CA HIS A 44 19.18 23.15 1.77
C HIS A 44 19.11 22.43 3.12
N GLN A 45 19.38 21.12 3.18
CA GLN A 45 19.30 20.32 4.41
C GLN A 45 18.01 20.63 5.20
N PRO A 46 16.81 20.34 4.66
CA PRO A 46 15.56 20.66 5.31
C PRO A 46 15.31 19.74 6.52
N ASP A 47 14.49 20.20 7.47
CA ASP A 47 14.06 19.37 8.60
C ASP A 47 13.10 18.27 8.12
N VAL A 48 12.15 18.63 7.23
CA VAL A 48 11.15 17.72 6.68
C VAL A 48 10.99 17.95 5.18
N CYS A 49 10.88 16.87 4.41
CA CYS A 49 10.50 16.86 3.01
C CYS A 49 9.09 16.29 2.86
N LEU A 50 8.16 17.09 2.32
CA LEU A 50 6.85 16.63 1.87
C LEU A 50 6.97 16.23 0.41
N LEU A 51 6.79 14.94 0.10
CA LEU A 51 7.10 14.37 -1.20
C LEU A 51 5.89 13.66 -1.78
N ASP A 52 5.47 14.04 -2.98
CA ASP A 52 4.43 13.29 -3.70
C ASP A 52 4.90 11.87 -4.02
N VAL A 53 3.96 10.94 -4.03
CA VAL A 53 4.19 9.56 -4.46
C VAL A 53 4.25 9.45 -5.98
N SER A 54 3.39 10.19 -6.68
CA SER A 54 3.08 9.95 -8.10
C SER A 54 3.64 11.06 -8.98
N PHE A 55 4.59 10.70 -9.84
CA PHE A 55 5.12 11.59 -10.87
C PHE A 55 4.92 10.95 -12.25
N PRO A 56 4.82 11.74 -13.35
CA PRO A 56 4.52 11.20 -14.69
C PRO A 56 5.48 10.12 -15.18
N ASN A 57 6.75 10.20 -14.81
CA ASN A 57 7.81 9.31 -15.29
C ASN A 57 8.60 8.62 -14.17
N ASP A 58 8.23 8.84 -12.91
CA ASP A 58 8.95 8.30 -11.76
C ASP A 58 8.01 8.00 -10.58
N ASN A 59 8.56 7.40 -9.54
CA ASN A 59 7.87 7.11 -8.29
C ASN A 59 8.64 7.77 -7.13
N GLY A 60 7.96 8.66 -6.42
CA GLY A 60 8.55 9.38 -5.28
C GLY A 60 9.13 8.46 -4.20
N LEU A 61 8.67 7.21 -4.09
CA LEU A 61 9.23 6.25 -3.12
C LEU A 61 10.74 6.07 -3.27
N LYS A 62 11.26 6.01 -4.51
CA LYS A 62 12.69 5.85 -4.77
C LYS A 62 13.53 7.06 -4.37
N ALA A 63 12.92 8.23 -4.22
CA ALA A 63 13.62 9.41 -3.79
C ALA A 63 13.87 9.43 -2.27
N ILE A 64 13.13 8.64 -1.48
CA ILE A 64 13.26 8.61 -0.01
C ILE A 64 14.68 8.23 0.40
N SER A 65 15.16 7.06 -0.05
CA SER A 65 16.52 6.59 0.23
C SER A 65 17.59 7.56 -0.28
N ARG A 66 17.41 8.12 -1.49
CA ARG A 66 18.32 9.12 -2.08
C ARG A 66 18.38 10.44 -1.30
N ILE A 67 17.23 10.89 -0.78
CA ILE A 67 17.17 12.07 0.10
C ILE A 67 17.94 11.78 1.39
N HIS A 68 17.76 10.61 2.00
CA HIS A 68 18.49 10.22 3.21
C HIS A 68 20.01 10.10 2.98
N GLU A 69 20.44 9.66 1.78
CA GLU A 69 21.87 9.61 1.42
C GLU A 69 22.53 11.00 1.41
N VAL A 70 21.81 12.04 0.98
CA VAL A 70 22.36 13.41 0.86
C VAL A 70 21.98 14.31 2.04
N SER A 71 20.97 13.95 2.81
CA SER A 71 20.47 14.71 3.98
C SER A 71 19.87 13.74 5.01
N SER A 72 20.71 13.08 5.79
CA SER A 72 20.36 11.98 6.69
C SER A 72 19.37 12.35 7.79
N ASP A 73 19.32 13.61 8.19
CA ASP A 73 18.45 14.10 9.25
C ASP A 73 17.06 14.52 8.75
N THR A 74 16.91 14.71 7.43
CA THR A 74 15.63 15.06 6.81
C THR A 74 14.61 13.98 7.00
N LYS A 75 13.45 14.31 7.57
CA LYS A 75 12.29 13.41 7.69
C LYS A 75 11.47 13.48 6.40
N VAL A 76 11.12 12.34 5.84
CA VAL A 76 10.32 12.31 4.61
C VAL A 76 8.88 11.94 4.96
N VAL A 77 7.93 12.80 4.57
CA VAL A 77 6.49 12.57 4.67
C VAL A 77 5.93 12.46 3.26
N MET A 78 5.32 11.32 2.96
CA MET A 78 4.70 11.07 1.65
C MET A 78 3.34 11.72 1.56
N LEU A 79 3.04 12.33 0.41
CA LEU A 79 1.75 12.90 0.06
C LEU A 79 1.16 12.11 -1.11
N SER A 80 -0.10 11.68 -1.04
CA SER A 80 -0.70 10.86 -2.12
C SER A 80 -2.17 11.14 -2.32
N GLY A 81 -2.61 11.14 -3.58
CA GLY A 81 -4.02 11.20 -3.96
C GLY A 81 -4.77 9.89 -3.74
N SER A 82 -4.08 8.78 -3.62
CA SER A 82 -4.67 7.48 -3.27
C SER A 82 -3.78 6.75 -2.27
N ILE A 83 -4.42 6.11 -1.30
CA ILE A 83 -3.71 5.39 -0.25
C ILE A 83 -4.06 3.90 -0.37
N SER A 84 -3.01 3.07 -0.45
CA SER A 84 -3.14 1.63 -0.34
C SER A 84 -2.19 1.09 0.72
N ARG A 85 -2.53 -0.06 1.28
CA ARG A 85 -1.69 -0.73 2.29
C ARG A 85 -0.26 -0.98 1.79
N SER A 86 -0.13 -1.52 0.57
CA SER A 86 1.18 -1.79 -0.03
C SER A 86 2.00 -0.52 -0.16
N LEU A 87 1.40 0.55 -0.67
CA LEU A 87 2.08 1.83 -0.84
C LEU A 87 2.62 2.40 0.49
N VAL A 88 1.85 2.31 1.57
CA VAL A 88 2.29 2.76 2.90
C VAL A 88 3.38 1.85 3.45
N ALA A 89 3.25 0.53 3.28
CA ALA A 89 4.28 -0.43 3.71
C ALA A 89 5.60 -0.19 2.97
N ASP A 90 5.55 0.02 1.65
CA ASP A 90 6.71 0.31 0.81
C ASP A 90 7.36 1.64 1.24
N ALA A 91 6.56 2.71 1.46
CA ALA A 91 7.06 4.00 1.91
C ALA A 91 7.79 3.90 3.27
N ILE A 92 7.20 3.17 4.24
CA ILE A 92 7.84 2.93 5.54
C ILE A 92 9.11 2.09 5.37
N GLY A 93 9.09 1.08 4.50
CA GLY A 93 10.25 0.24 4.18
C GLY A 93 11.41 1.04 3.58
N GLU A 94 11.14 2.05 2.76
CA GLU A 94 12.13 2.99 2.20
C GLU A 94 12.57 4.07 3.21
N GLY A 95 11.95 4.15 4.39
CA GLY A 95 12.35 5.05 5.46
C GLY A 95 11.49 6.30 5.63
N ALA A 96 10.29 6.37 5.03
CA ALA A 96 9.38 7.48 5.28
C ALA A 96 8.94 7.54 6.75
N GLN A 97 8.93 8.74 7.32
CA GLN A 97 8.42 9.03 8.67
C GLN A 97 6.93 9.36 8.69
N GLY A 98 6.30 9.54 7.54
CA GLY A 98 4.88 9.84 7.50
C GLY A 98 4.26 9.55 6.15
N PHE A 99 2.92 9.46 6.18
CA PHE A 99 2.11 9.29 4.98
C PHE A 99 0.78 10.02 5.17
N VAL A 100 0.44 10.94 4.28
CA VAL A 100 -0.79 11.73 4.35
C VAL A 100 -1.50 11.78 2.99
N SER A 101 -2.85 11.76 2.99
CA SER A 101 -3.65 11.87 1.77
C SER A 101 -3.78 13.33 1.32
N LYS A 102 -3.71 13.57 0.00
CA LYS A 102 -4.03 14.86 -0.64
C LYS A 102 -5.49 15.28 -0.40
N ASP A 103 -6.39 14.32 -0.07
CA ASP A 103 -7.80 14.60 0.22
C ASP A 103 -8.03 15.13 1.65
N LYS A 104 -7.02 15.07 2.50
CA LYS A 104 -7.12 15.59 3.88
C LYS A 104 -7.03 17.12 3.91
N PRO A 105 -7.70 17.76 4.87
CA PRO A 105 -7.56 19.21 5.05
C PRO A 105 -6.11 19.56 5.38
N ILE A 106 -5.69 20.76 5.00
CA ILE A 106 -4.30 21.24 5.19
C ILE A 106 -3.82 21.11 6.65
N GLY A 107 -4.70 21.23 7.62
CA GLY A 107 -4.36 21.04 9.03
C GLY A 107 -3.83 19.64 9.34
N ALA A 108 -4.35 18.60 8.68
CA ALA A 108 -3.84 17.25 8.84
C ALA A 108 -2.45 17.07 8.19
N VAL A 109 -2.16 17.78 7.10
CA VAL A 109 -0.82 17.80 6.50
C VAL A 109 0.17 18.47 7.45
N ILE A 110 -0.20 19.62 8.04
CA ILE A 110 0.64 20.33 9.02
C ILE A 110 0.93 19.45 10.22
N GLU A 111 -0.10 18.82 10.79
CA GLU A 111 0.05 17.90 11.93
C GLU A 111 0.99 16.74 11.61
N ALA A 112 0.86 16.13 10.43
CA ALA A 112 1.75 15.05 9.99
C ALA A 112 3.21 15.49 9.87
N LEU A 113 3.46 16.70 9.34
CA LEU A 113 4.81 17.26 9.24
C LEU A 113 5.39 17.56 10.63
N GLU A 114 4.59 18.08 11.56
CA GLU A 114 5.02 18.35 12.95
C GLU A 114 5.34 17.07 13.71
N LEU A 115 4.51 16.03 13.58
CA LEU A 115 4.77 14.70 14.17
C LEU A 115 6.07 14.10 13.61
N ALA A 116 6.27 14.14 12.30
CA ALA A 116 7.48 13.65 11.67
C ALA A 116 8.73 14.43 12.14
N TYR A 117 8.63 15.75 12.25
CA TYR A 117 9.71 16.60 12.77
C TYR A 117 10.10 16.25 14.21
N GLN A 118 9.13 15.87 15.04
CA GLN A 118 9.36 15.41 16.41
C GLN A 118 9.90 13.97 16.48
N GLY A 119 10.05 13.29 15.35
CA GLY A 119 10.54 11.91 15.27
C GLY A 119 9.46 10.86 15.47
N HIS A 120 8.18 11.25 15.45
CA HIS A 120 7.05 10.33 15.52
C HIS A 120 6.65 9.85 14.12
N LEU A 121 6.11 8.64 14.05
CA LEU A 121 5.53 8.13 12.80
C LEU A 121 4.17 8.81 12.55
N ALA A 122 4.08 9.57 11.46
CA ALA A 122 2.88 10.32 11.07
C ALA A 122 2.06 9.54 10.04
N VAL A 123 1.35 8.51 10.48
CA VAL A 123 0.48 7.67 9.64
C VAL A 123 -0.87 7.49 10.36
N ASP A 124 -1.96 7.44 9.59
CA ASP A 124 -3.28 7.13 10.16
C ASP A 124 -3.22 5.80 10.94
N LEU A 125 -3.71 5.80 12.17
CA LEU A 125 -3.60 4.66 13.08
C LEU A 125 -4.30 3.40 12.54
N LEU A 126 -5.43 3.57 11.85
CA LEU A 126 -6.15 2.43 11.24
C LEU A 126 -5.33 1.84 10.10
N LEU A 127 -4.75 2.69 9.28
CA LEU A 127 -3.88 2.29 8.16
C LEU A 127 -2.60 1.62 8.68
N LEU A 128 -2.00 2.16 9.73
CA LEU A 128 -0.83 1.55 10.38
C LEU A 128 -1.17 0.17 10.96
N GLN A 129 -2.32 0.02 11.62
CA GLN A 129 -2.77 -1.28 12.11
C GLN A 129 -2.99 -2.30 10.98
N GLU A 130 -3.48 -1.85 9.83
CA GLU A 130 -3.61 -2.71 8.65
C GLU A 130 -2.26 -3.14 8.09
N VAL A 131 -1.29 -2.24 8.03
CA VAL A 131 0.10 -2.54 7.61
C VAL A 131 0.76 -3.53 8.58
N LEU A 132 0.64 -3.29 9.89
CA LEU A 132 1.26 -4.15 10.93
C LEU A 132 0.60 -5.53 11.04
N ARG A 133 -0.70 -5.65 10.76
CA ARG A 133 -1.38 -6.95 10.68
C ARG A 133 -0.94 -7.78 9.48
N SER A 134 -0.37 -7.14 8.49
CA SER A 134 0.24 -7.81 7.35
C SER A 134 1.64 -8.26 7.80
N GLN A 135 1.80 -9.51 8.20
CA GLN A 135 3.11 -10.16 8.14
C GLN A 135 3.67 -9.93 6.73
N PRO A 136 4.99 -9.87 6.51
CA PRO A 136 5.55 -9.75 5.18
C PRO A 136 4.88 -10.81 4.32
N MET A 137 3.94 -10.37 3.48
CA MET A 137 3.43 -11.24 2.43
C MET A 137 4.63 -11.42 1.52
N ASP A 138 5.12 -12.66 1.44
CA ASP A 138 5.93 -13.08 0.30
C ASP A 138 5.36 -12.35 -0.92
N GLU A 139 6.20 -11.83 -1.81
CA GLU A 139 5.83 -11.13 -3.06
C GLU A 139 4.94 -11.99 -4.00
N ASP A 140 4.40 -13.06 -3.48
CA ASP A 140 3.54 -14.02 -4.13
C ASP A 140 2.07 -13.71 -3.83
N PRO A 141 1.35 -13.01 -4.74
CA PRO A 141 -0.08 -12.71 -4.55
C PRO A 141 -0.94 -13.97 -4.37
N LEU A 142 -0.36 -15.14 -4.57
CA LEU A 142 -1.02 -16.44 -4.45
C LEU A 142 -0.54 -17.26 -3.24
N TRP A 143 0.19 -16.64 -2.29
CA TRP A 143 0.66 -17.33 -1.07
C TRP A 143 -0.50 -17.97 -0.28
N MET A 144 -1.69 -17.34 -0.31
CA MET A 144 -2.90 -17.86 0.34
C MET A 144 -3.30 -19.24 -0.22
N LEU A 145 -3.03 -19.51 -1.48
CA LEU A 145 -3.27 -20.83 -2.07
C LEU A 145 -2.39 -21.91 -1.44
N LYS A 146 -1.17 -21.56 -1.01
CA LYS A 146 -0.26 -22.49 -0.32
C LYS A 146 -0.75 -22.89 1.07
N THR A 147 -1.63 -22.09 1.68
CA THR A 147 -2.19 -22.33 3.01
C THR A 147 -3.45 -23.19 2.97
N LEU A 148 -3.98 -23.49 1.80
CA LEU A 148 -5.19 -24.30 1.65
C LEU A 148 -4.94 -25.76 2.08
N THR A 149 -5.82 -26.25 2.93
CA THR A 149 -5.89 -27.68 3.27
C THR A 149 -6.36 -28.51 2.07
N GLY A 150 -6.11 -29.82 2.07
CA GLY A 150 -6.60 -30.70 1.00
C GLY A 150 -8.10 -30.57 0.77
N ARG A 151 -8.89 -30.38 1.83
CA ARG A 151 -10.35 -30.21 1.74
C ARG A 151 -10.74 -28.87 1.11
N GLU A 152 -10.03 -27.80 1.43
CA GLU A 152 -10.25 -26.50 0.82
C GLU A 152 -9.85 -26.50 -0.66
N TRP A 153 -8.82 -27.27 -1.03
CA TRP A 153 -8.47 -27.52 -2.43
C TRP A 153 -9.57 -28.25 -3.20
N ASP A 154 -10.20 -29.28 -2.61
CA ASP A 154 -11.32 -29.96 -3.23
C ASP A 154 -12.49 -29.00 -3.51
N VAL A 155 -12.80 -28.10 -2.56
CA VAL A 155 -13.81 -27.04 -2.72
C VAL A 155 -13.41 -26.04 -3.80
N MET A 156 -12.15 -25.61 -3.82
CA MET A 156 -11.61 -24.70 -4.84
C MET A 156 -11.77 -25.31 -6.25
N ARG A 157 -11.45 -26.58 -6.42
CA ARG A 157 -11.62 -27.31 -7.70
C ARG A 157 -13.08 -27.27 -8.15
N CYS A 158 -14.01 -27.60 -7.27
CA CYS A 158 -15.43 -27.53 -7.59
C CYS A 158 -15.89 -26.12 -8.02
N ILE A 159 -15.29 -25.06 -7.43
CA ILE A 159 -15.57 -23.67 -7.83
C ILE A 159 -15.03 -23.39 -9.23
N VAL A 160 -13.81 -23.81 -9.55
CA VAL A 160 -13.18 -23.63 -10.87
C VAL A 160 -13.96 -24.41 -11.94
N ASP A 161 -14.44 -25.62 -11.62
CA ASP A 161 -15.27 -26.46 -12.49
C ASP A 161 -16.70 -25.91 -12.65
N GLY A 162 -17.05 -24.84 -11.95
CA GLY A 162 -18.36 -24.17 -12.05
C GLY A 162 -19.51 -24.95 -11.41
N LEU A 163 -19.23 -25.86 -10.47
CA LEU A 163 -20.25 -26.69 -9.85
C LEU A 163 -21.19 -25.91 -8.95
N SER A 164 -22.49 -26.27 -8.97
CA SER A 164 -23.48 -25.77 -8.00
C SER A 164 -23.17 -26.28 -6.58
N THR A 165 -23.81 -25.71 -5.57
CA THR A 165 -23.63 -26.17 -4.18
C THR A 165 -24.08 -27.61 -4.00
N GLU A 166 -25.14 -28.01 -4.70
CA GLU A 166 -25.70 -29.37 -4.69
C GLU A 166 -24.73 -30.37 -5.34
N GLN A 167 -24.22 -30.03 -6.53
CA GLN A 167 -23.23 -30.84 -7.25
C GLN A 167 -21.92 -30.99 -6.46
N MET A 168 -21.46 -29.88 -5.83
CA MET A 168 -20.29 -29.88 -4.95
C MET A 168 -20.54 -30.77 -3.73
N ALA A 169 -21.74 -30.72 -3.11
CA ALA A 169 -22.09 -31.54 -1.97
C ALA A 169 -22.07 -33.04 -2.32
N GLU A 170 -22.56 -33.39 -3.49
CA GLU A 170 -22.52 -34.77 -4.02
C GLU A 170 -21.08 -35.24 -4.25
N GLN A 171 -20.27 -34.44 -4.95
CA GLN A 171 -18.86 -34.75 -5.24
C GLN A 171 -18.02 -34.89 -3.98
N LEU A 172 -18.26 -34.00 -3.01
CA LEU A 172 -17.53 -33.99 -1.74
C LEU A 172 -18.13 -34.95 -0.69
N ARG A 173 -19.24 -35.61 -0.98
CA ARG A 173 -19.97 -36.49 -0.09
C ARG A 173 -20.36 -35.87 1.25
N VAL A 174 -20.89 -34.65 1.20
CA VAL A 174 -21.35 -33.87 2.34
C VAL A 174 -22.80 -33.37 2.11
N GLN A 175 -23.41 -32.79 3.15
CA GLN A 175 -24.72 -32.13 2.98
C GLN A 175 -24.53 -30.77 2.24
N PRO A 176 -25.52 -30.30 1.47
CA PRO A 176 -25.45 -29.01 0.78
C PRO A 176 -25.16 -27.82 1.70
N SER A 177 -25.72 -27.83 2.91
CA SER A 177 -25.42 -26.82 3.92
C SER A 177 -23.93 -26.80 4.33
N THR A 178 -23.33 -27.98 4.47
CA THR A 178 -21.91 -28.14 4.79
C THR A 178 -21.03 -27.67 3.62
N ALA A 179 -21.39 -27.99 2.38
CA ALA A 179 -20.70 -27.51 1.19
C ALA A 179 -20.75 -25.98 1.11
N GLY A 180 -21.92 -25.37 1.38
CA GLY A 180 -22.07 -23.92 1.47
C GLY A 180 -21.15 -23.27 2.51
N THR A 181 -21.06 -23.86 3.70
CA THR A 181 -20.16 -23.40 4.76
C THR A 181 -18.69 -23.51 4.33
N HIS A 182 -18.28 -24.60 3.68
CA HIS A 182 -16.93 -24.75 3.16
C HIS A 182 -16.58 -23.68 2.13
N VAL A 183 -17.53 -23.34 1.24
CA VAL A 183 -17.35 -22.25 0.27
C VAL A 183 -17.16 -20.92 0.99
N GLN A 184 -18.01 -20.57 1.96
CA GLN A 184 -17.88 -19.32 2.71
C GLN A 184 -16.55 -19.21 3.43
N ASN A 185 -16.12 -20.27 4.10
CA ASN A 185 -14.83 -20.30 4.81
C ASN A 185 -13.65 -20.15 3.84
N LEU A 186 -13.71 -20.80 2.68
CA LEU A 186 -12.69 -20.67 1.64
C LEU A 186 -12.62 -19.24 1.09
N LEU A 187 -13.76 -18.62 0.75
CA LEU A 187 -13.82 -17.25 0.26
C LEU A 187 -13.27 -16.26 1.28
N ALA A 188 -13.63 -16.40 2.57
CA ALA A 188 -13.12 -15.60 3.65
C ALA A 188 -11.59 -15.75 3.81
N LYS A 189 -11.08 -16.99 3.72
CA LYS A 189 -9.65 -17.29 3.81
C LYS A 189 -8.84 -16.71 2.65
N LEU A 190 -9.43 -16.69 1.44
CA LEU A 190 -8.83 -16.09 0.23
C LEU A 190 -9.02 -14.58 0.14
N GLY A 191 -9.75 -13.95 1.08
CA GLY A 191 -10.04 -12.52 1.05
C GLY A 191 -10.90 -12.09 -0.13
N VAL A 192 -11.72 -12.98 -0.70
CA VAL A 192 -12.59 -12.71 -1.85
C VAL A 192 -14.06 -12.84 -1.48
N HIS A 193 -14.94 -12.13 -2.22
CA HIS A 193 -16.36 -12.04 -1.89
C HIS A 193 -17.28 -12.86 -2.81
N SER A 194 -16.72 -13.52 -3.82
CA SER A 194 -17.52 -14.35 -4.75
C SER A 194 -16.73 -15.55 -5.28
N ARG A 195 -17.48 -16.61 -5.68
CA ARG A 195 -16.90 -17.77 -6.35
C ARG A 195 -16.17 -17.40 -7.64
N LEU A 196 -16.70 -16.41 -8.37
CA LEU A 196 -16.07 -15.91 -9.60
C LEU A 196 -14.72 -15.29 -9.32
N GLN A 197 -14.60 -14.51 -8.25
CA GLN A 197 -13.30 -13.94 -7.82
C GLN A 197 -12.32 -15.05 -7.41
N ALA A 198 -12.78 -16.06 -6.69
CA ALA A 198 -11.95 -17.22 -6.33
C ALA A 198 -11.47 -17.98 -7.59
N ALA A 199 -12.37 -18.24 -8.55
CA ALA A 199 -12.00 -18.88 -9.81
C ALA A 199 -10.99 -18.04 -10.61
N ALA A 200 -11.16 -16.71 -10.66
CA ALA A 200 -10.24 -15.80 -11.34
C ALA A 200 -8.81 -15.84 -10.74
N LEU A 201 -8.67 -16.00 -9.43
CA LEU A 201 -7.35 -16.19 -8.78
C LEU A 201 -6.64 -17.43 -9.32
N MET A 202 -7.37 -18.50 -9.62
CA MET A 202 -6.80 -19.75 -10.13
C MET A 202 -6.48 -19.72 -11.62
N THR A 203 -7.20 -18.91 -12.40
CA THR A 203 -7.00 -18.82 -13.85
C THR A 203 -5.95 -17.77 -14.25
N SER A 204 -5.45 -16.97 -13.32
CA SER A 204 -4.33 -16.05 -13.60
C SER A 204 -3.08 -16.85 -13.98
N GLN A 205 -2.33 -16.40 -15.00
CA GLN A 205 -1.15 -17.10 -15.54
C GLN A 205 -0.10 -17.46 -14.48
N ALA A 206 -0.03 -16.70 -13.38
CA ALA A 206 0.88 -16.92 -12.27
C ALA A 206 0.49 -18.14 -11.38
N SER A 207 -0.76 -18.62 -11.44
CA SER A 207 -1.24 -19.72 -10.59
C SER A 207 -1.09 -21.11 -11.22
N VAL A 208 -0.99 -21.20 -12.55
CA VAL A 208 -0.97 -22.49 -13.27
C VAL A 208 0.27 -23.33 -12.92
N ASP A 209 1.41 -22.68 -12.72
CA ASP A 209 2.67 -23.40 -12.37
C ASP A 209 2.72 -23.88 -10.91
N ARG A 210 1.77 -23.46 -10.08
CA ARG A 210 1.72 -23.77 -8.63
C ARG A 210 0.67 -24.77 -8.23
N TRP A 211 -0.04 -25.31 -9.19
CA TRP A 211 -0.97 -26.39 -8.91
C TRP A 211 -0.24 -27.60 -8.36
N PRO A 212 -0.77 -28.24 -7.29
CA PRO A 212 -0.22 -29.51 -6.82
C PRO A 212 -0.07 -30.51 -7.99
N VAL A 213 0.99 -31.28 -7.98
CA VAL A 213 1.35 -32.22 -9.09
C VAL A 213 0.21 -33.14 -9.47
N ASN A 214 -0.68 -33.45 -8.53
CA ASN A 214 -1.88 -34.26 -8.72
C ASN A 214 -3.08 -33.46 -9.28
N MET A 215 -2.89 -32.19 -9.65
CA MET A 215 -3.90 -31.29 -10.17
C MET A 215 -3.55 -30.69 -11.54
N ARG A 216 -2.38 -31.02 -12.08
CA ARG A 216 -1.95 -30.61 -13.43
C ARG A 216 -2.57 -31.50 -14.49
#